data_2a405b2e151ce0a59175f355fd2d90fd
#
_entry.id   2a405b2e151ce0a59175f355fd2d90fd
#
_cell.length_a   1.000
_cell.length_b   1.000
_cell.length_c   1.000
_cell.angle_alpha   90.00
_cell.angle_beta   90.00
_cell.angle_gamma   90.00
#
_symmetry.space_group_name_H-M   'P 1'
#
loop_
_entity.id
_entity.type
_entity.pdbx_description
1 polymer ?
#
loop_
_entity_poly.entity_id
_entity_poly.type
_entity_poly.pdbx_seq_one_letter_code
_entity_poly.pdbx_strand_id
1 'polypeptide(L)'
;MLNTLRWIIGHAAMMPFTFSYFALSVLLGRRKALSLVGKALSNVSVMSLGTIIPEMHNNDSFSDFKSRIIRNFSSYKLLYDVEIQSESNEFAEFKVLNCPFTSALRNFGTPELCRFACAGDFIIAKRNRSRWKFSRTHSHGTDGICCNHTYFSLDCKREESVDGKIERPEEKERY
;
A
#
# COMPACT_ATOMS: atom_id res chain seq x y z
N MET A 1 -19.85 1.09 -14.76
CA MET A 1 -19.91 2.42 -14.08
C MET A 1 -18.88 2.55 -12.95
N LEU A 2 -18.80 1.61 -11.99
CA LEU A 2 -17.85 1.68 -10.87
C LEU A 2 -16.37 1.69 -11.31
N ASN A 3 -15.99 0.84 -12.27
CA ASN A 3 -14.62 0.81 -12.79
C ASN A 3 -14.21 2.11 -13.50
N THR A 4 -15.13 2.76 -14.19
CA THR A 4 -14.89 4.07 -14.82
C THR A 4 -14.64 5.14 -13.75
N LEU A 5 -15.40 5.13 -12.66
CA LEU A 5 -15.21 6.06 -11.56
C LEU A 5 -13.87 5.85 -10.85
N ARG A 6 -13.50 4.60 -10.56
CA ARG A 6 -12.18 4.24 -10.02
C ARG A 6 -11.05 4.72 -10.93
N TRP A 7 -11.21 4.53 -12.25
CA TRP A 7 -10.26 4.98 -13.24
C TRP A 7 -10.08 6.51 -13.18
N ILE A 8 -11.18 7.28 -13.17
CA ILE A 8 -11.14 8.75 -13.07
C ILE A 8 -10.44 9.20 -11.79
N ILE A 9 -10.83 8.64 -10.65
CA ILE A 9 -10.26 9.00 -9.34
C ILE A 9 -8.76 8.69 -9.33
N GLY A 10 -8.35 7.51 -9.79
CA GLY A 10 -6.93 7.13 -9.85
C GLY A 10 -6.10 8.08 -10.71
N HIS A 11 -6.60 8.43 -11.90
CA HIS A 11 -5.91 9.34 -12.82
C HIS A 11 -5.84 10.76 -12.26
N ALA A 12 -6.94 11.29 -11.73
CA ALA A 12 -6.98 12.61 -11.12
C ALA A 12 -6.02 12.72 -9.92
N ALA A 13 -5.96 11.68 -9.07
CA ALA A 13 -5.08 11.66 -7.90
C ALA A 13 -3.59 11.52 -8.27
N MET A 14 -3.25 10.77 -9.32
CA MET A 14 -1.85 10.51 -9.69
C MET A 14 -1.28 11.50 -10.69
N MET A 15 -2.12 12.25 -11.40
CA MET A 15 -1.69 13.27 -12.38
C MET A 15 -0.69 14.28 -11.79
N PRO A 16 -0.90 14.89 -10.61
CA PRO A 16 0.05 15.86 -10.06
C PRO A 16 1.44 15.27 -9.82
N PHE A 17 1.51 14.03 -9.35
CA PHE A 17 2.79 13.35 -9.10
C PHE A 17 3.50 13.02 -10.40
N THR A 18 2.78 12.54 -11.40
CA THR A 18 3.34 12.25 -12.73
C THR A 18 3.86 13.50 -13.40
N PHE A 19 3.07 14.58 -13.42
CA PHE A 19 3.48 15.85 -13.99
C PHE A 19 4.72 16.41 -13.27
N SER A 20 4.71 16.43 -11.93
CA SER A 20 5.86 16.85 -11.14
C SER A 20 7.11 16.00 -11.41
N TYR A 21 6.95 14.70 -11.59
CA TYR A 21 8.05 13.82 -11.91
C TYR A 21 8.68 14.14 -13.25
N PHE A 22 7.89 14.37 -14.30
CA PHE A 22 8.42 14.75 -15.61
C PHE A 22 9.09 16.12 -15.58
N ALA A 23 8.44 17.13 -14.98
CA ALA A 23 9.00 18.48 -14.88
C ALA A 23 10.35 18.48 -14.11
N LEU A 24 10.39 17.84 -12.95
CA LEU A 24 11.61 17.73 -12.16
C LEU A 24 12.67 16.84 -12.82
N SER A 25 12.28 15.87 -13.63
CA SER A 25 13.24 15.03 -14.35
C SER A 25 14.03 15.83 -15.39
N VAL A 26 13.40 16.82 -16.02
CA VAL A 26 14.08 17.74 -16.95
C VAL A 26 15.03 18.66 -16.19
N LEU A 27 14.63 19.17 -15.02
CA LEU A 27 15.40 20.15 -14.26
C LEU A 27 16.53 19.54 -13.42
N LEU A 28 16.28 18.40 -12.78
CA LEU A 28 17.14 17.82 -11.75
C LEU A 28 17.72 16.45 -12.13
N GLY A 29 17.26 15.90 -13.25
CA GLY A 29 17.55 14.53 -13.67
C GLY A 29 16.64 13.49 -12.99
N ARG A 30 16.42 12.36 -13.67
CA ARG A 30 15.43 11.32 -13.30
C ARG A 30 15.61 10.77 -11.87
N ARG A 31 16.86 10.56 -11.44
CA ARG A 31 17.11 9.98 -10.09
C ARG A 31 16.64 10.91 -8.97
N LYS A 32 16.98 12.20 -9.05
CA LYS A 32 16.58 13.20 -8.03
C LYS A 32 15.06 13.43 -8.07
N ALA A 33 14.48 13.55 -9.25
CA ALA A 33 13.04 13.67 -9.43
C ALA A 33 12.29 12.48 -8.81
N LEU A 34 12.74 11.25 -9.09
CA LEU A 34 12.16 10.03 -8.54
C LEU A 34 12.22 10.00 -7.00
N SER A 35 13.34 10.40 -6.42
CA SER A 35 13.49 10.47 -4.97
C SER A 35 12.53 11.48 -4.32
N LEU A 36 12.45 12.69 -4.88
CA LEU A 36 11.61 13.77 -4.33
C LEU A 36 10.13 13.45 -4.46
N VAL A 37 9.68 13.14 -5.67
CA VAL A 37 8.27 12.83 -5.95
C VAL A 37 7.85 11.52 -5.27
N GLY A 38 8.72 10.52 -5.27
CA GLY A 38 8.48 9.27 -4.58
C GLY A 38 8.28 9.44 -3.08
N LYS A 39 9.11 10.26 -2.42
CA LYS A 39 8.94 10.59 -0.99
C LYS A 39 7.62 11.29 -0.72
N ALA A 40 7.25 12.27 -1.55
CA ALA A 40 5.97 12.96 -1.45
C ALA A 40 4.79 11.97 -1.62
N LEU A 41 4.86 11.11 -2.64
CA LEU A 41 3.85 10.09 -2.91
C LEU A 41 3.73 9.08 -1.76
N SER A 42 4.84 8.63 -1.19
CA SER A 42 4.82 7.74 -0.02
C SER A 42 4.16 8.40 1.19
N ASN A 43 4.40 9.68 1.44
CA ASN A 43 3.76 10.40 2.54
C ASN A 43 2.23 10.49 2.33
N VAL A 44 1.79 10.81 1.11
CA VAL A 44 0.35 10.83 0.77
C VAL A 44 -0.26 9.43 0.89
N SER A 45 0.45 8.39 0.48
CA SER A 45 0.03 7.00 0.65
C SER A 45 -0.19 6.65 2.13
N VAL A 46 0.76 7.02 3.00
CA VAL A 46 0.63 6.81 4.45
C VAL A 46 -0.58 7.55 5.03
N MET A 47 -0.79 8.81 4.63
CA MET A 47 -1.96 9.58 5.09
C MET A 47 -3.28 8.93 4.66
N SER A 48 -3.38 8.55 3.39
CA SER A 48 -4.58 7.92 2.84
C SER A 48 -4.86 6.55 3.46
N LEU A 49 -3.83 5.72 3.60
CA LEU A 49 -3.97 4.40 4.21
C LEU A 49 -4.24 4.46 5.71
N GLY A 50 -3.77 5.51 6.40
CA GLY A 50 -4.09 5.74 7.82
C GLY A 50 -5.58 5.92 8.09
N THR A 51 -6.38 6.29 7.08
CA THR A 51 -7.83 6.34 7.21
C THR A 51 -8.49 4.96 7.07
N ILE A 52 -7.81 4.01 6.42
CA ILE A 52 -8.30 2.64 6.18
C ILE A 52 -7.80 1.70 7.26
N ILE A 53 -6.49 1.75 7.55
CA ILE A 53 -5.83 0.92 8.56
C ILE A 53 -5.97 1.64 9.90
N PRO A 54 -6.85 1.19 10.80
CA PRO A 54 -7.10 1.88 12.06
C PRO A 54 -5.89 1.78 12.98
N GLU A 55 -5.67 2.83 13.78
CA GLU A 55 -4.74 2.73 14.89
C GLU A 55 -5.28 1.77 15.95
N MET A 56 -4.39 0.98 16.53
CA MET A 56 -4.71 0.07 17.62
C MET A 56 -4.24 0.69 18.93
N HIS A 57 -5.19 1.00 19.82
CA HIS A 57 -4.91 1.58 21.13
C HIS A 57 -4.50 0.51 22.16
N ASN A 58 -3.99 0.94 23.32
CA ASN A 58 -3.44 0.03 24.34
C ASN A 58 -4.41 -1.04 24.83
N ASN A 59 -5.71 -0.74 24.84
CA ASN A 59 -6.77 -1.63 25.33
C ASN A 59 -7.51 -2.37 24.20
N ASP A 60 -7.12 -2.16 22.95
CA ASP A 60 -7.76 -2.82 21.82
C ASP A 60 -7.23 -4.25 21.67
N SER A 61 -8.13 -5.20 21.48
CA SER A 61 -7.78 -6.54 21.04
C SER A 61 -7.49 -6.57 19.53
N PHE A 62 -6.78 -7.59 19.08
CA PHE A 62 -6.63 -7.82 17.63
C PHE A 62 -7.97 -8.05 16.94
N SER A 63 -8.96 -8.64 17.62
CA SER A 63 -10.33 -8.81 17.11
C SER A 63 -11.03 -7.47 16.83
N ASP A 64 -10.84 -6.48 17.72
CA ASP A 64 -11.38 -5.14 17.53
C ASP A 64 -10.73 -4.44 16.34
N PHE A 65 -9.39 -4.54 16.24
CA PHE A 65 -8.63 -4.04 15.08
C PHE A 65 -9.12 -4.67 13.78
N LYS A 66 -9.24 -6.02 13.75
CA LYS A 66 -9.73 -6.77 12.60
C LYS A 66 -11.12 -6.32 12.17
N SER A 67 -12.05 -6.20 13.11
CA SER A 67 -13.41 -5.74 12.83
C SER A 67 -13.46 -4.34 12.24
N ARG A 68 -12.61 -3.44 12.73
CA ARG A 68 -12.49 -2.07 12.22
C ARG A 68 -11.89 -2.03 10.82
N ILE A 69 -10.82 -2.79 10.55
CA ILE A 69 -10.18 -2.79 9.22
C ILE A 69 -11.11 -3.39 8.16
N ILE A 70 -11.86 -4.45 8.49
CA ILE A 70 -12.87 -5.04 7.59
C ILE A 70 -13.95 -4.01 7.25
N ARG A 71 -14.48 -3.31 8.25
CA ARG A 71 -15.47 -2.25 8.06
C ARG A 71 -14.94 -1.12 7.20
N ASN A 72 -13.70 -0.69 7.45
CA ASN A 72 -13.06 0.37 6.69
C ASN A 72 -12.87 -0.04 5.23
N PHE A 73 -12.31 -1.22 4.93
CA PHE A 73 -12.21 -1.71 3.55
C PHE A 73 -13.58 -1.78 2.86
N SER A 74 -14.63 -2.17 3.58
CA SER A 74 -15.99 -2.17 3.04
C SER A 74 -16.48 -0.76 2.67
N SER A 75 -16.11 0.26 3.44
CA SER A 75 -16.45 1.65 3.16
C SER A 75 -15.67 2.21 1.96
N TYR A 76 -14.48 1.69 1.69
CA TYR A 76 -13.63 2.10 0.56
C TYR A 76 -13.82 1.26 -0.71
N LYS A 77 -14.91 0.48 -0.82
CA LYS A 77 -15.24 -0.29 -2.04
C LYS A 77 -15.34 0.56 -3.31
N LEU A 78 -15.58 1.86 -3.17
CA LEU A 78 -15.58 2.79 -4.29
C LEU A 78 -14.19 2.93 -4.91
N LEU A 79 -13.13 2.89 -4.09
CA LEU A 79 -11.74 3.05 -4.51
C LEU A 79 -11.06 1.72 -4.83
N TYR A 80 -11.29 0.71 -3.99
CA TYR A 80 -10.62 -0.57 -4.09
C TYR A 80 -11.62 -1.71 -4.30
N ASP A 81 -11.19 -2.70 -5.05
CA ASP A 81 -11.87 -3.98 -5.13
C ASP A 81 -11.16 -4.95 -4.18
N VAL A 82 -11.76 -5.19 -3.03
CA VAL A 82 -11.14 -5.96 -1.94
C VAL A 82 -11.97 -7.17 -1.61
N GLU A 83 -11.33 -8.33 -1.59
CA GLU A 83 -11.88 -9.59 -1.12
C GLU A 83 -11.24 -9.98 0.20
N ILE A 84 -12.03 -10.44 1.15
CA ILE A 84 -11.54 -11.11 2.35
C ILE A 84 -11.29 -12.56 1.95
N GLN A 85 -10.03 -12.99 1.97
CA GLN A 85 -9.63 -14.33 1.57
C GLN A 85 -9.77 -15.33 2.70
N SER A 86 -9.34 -14.93 3.89
CA SER A 86 -9.33 -15.77 5.07
C SER A 86 -9.27 -14.90 6.32
N GLU A 87 -9.88 -15.39 7.40
CA GLU A 87 -9.81 -14.74 8.70
C GLU A 87 -9.89 -15.75 9.84
N SER A 88 -9.25 -15.42 10.94
CA SER A 88 -9.35 -16.13 12.21
C SER A 88 -9.25 -15.12 13.36
N ASN A 89 -9.21 -15.62 14.60
CA ASN A 89 -8.96 -14.75 15.75
C ASN A 89 -7.51 -14.17 15.74
N GLU A 90 -6.60 -14.80 15.01
CA GLU A 90 -5.18 -14.47 14.99
C GLU A 90 -4.73 -13.73 13.73
N PHE A 91 -5.49 -13.79 12.65
CA PHE A 91 -5.12 -13.12 11.42
C PHE A 91 -6.32 -12.70 10.57
N ALA A 92 -6.09 -11.77 9.64
CA ALA A 92 -7.00 -11.39 8.58
C ALA A 92 -6.22 -11.18 7.28
N GLU A 93 -6.69 -11.80 6.20
CA GLU A 93 -6.08 -11.73 4.88
C GLU A 93 -7.04 -11.09 3.89
N PHE A 94 -6.52 -10.08 3.18
CA PHE A 94 -7.26 -9.33 2.17
C PHE A 94 -6.53 -9.41 0.84
N LYS A 95 -7.30 -9.51 -0.23
CA LYS A 95 -6.81 -9.43 -1.60
C LYS A 95 -7.40 -8.19 -2.27
N VAL A 96 -6.55 -7.27 -2.67
CA VAL A 96 -6.93 -6.10 -3.45
C VAL A 96 -6.75 -6.44 -4.92
N LEU A 97 -7.87 -6.57 -5.64
CA LEU A 97 -7.90 -6.98 -7.05
C LEU A 97 -7.66 -5.82 -8.01
N ASN A 98 -8.01 -4.62 -7.59
CA ASN A 98 -7.86 -3.43 -8.42
C ASN A 98 -7.36 -2.25 -7.57
N CYS A 99 -6.24 -1.67 -8.00
CA CYS A 99 -5.70 -0.44 -7.42
C CYS A 99 -5.68 0.65 -8.48
N PRO A 100 -6.57 1.64 -8.41
CA PRO A 100 -6.66 2.69 -9.42
C PRO A 100 -5.41 3.56 -9.50
N PHE A 101 -4.68 3.70 -8.40
CA PHE A 101 -3.49 4.55 -8.30
C PHE A 101 -2.30 3.97 -9.07
N THR A 102 -1.98 2.70 -8.86
CA THR A 102 -0.89 2.03 -9.59
C THR A 102 -1.22 1.85 -11.07
N SER A 103 -2.49 1.59 -11.39
CA SER A 103 -2.97 1.55 -12.77
C SER A 103 -2.79 2.90 -13.47
N ALA A 104 -3.14 4.00 -12.81
CA ALA A 104 -2.96 5.35 -13.34
C ALA A 104 -1.48 5.69 -13.57
N LEU A 105 -0.59 5.39 -12.61
CA LEU A 105 0.85 5.63 -12.75
C LEU A 105 1.45 4.87 -13.94
N ARG A 106 1.01 3.63 -14.17
CA ARG A 106 1.43 2.85 -15.34
C ARG A 106 0.91 3.44 -16.65
N ASN A 107 -0.36 3.84 -16.68
CA ASN A 107 -0.97 4.47 -17.85
C ASN A 107 -0.28 5.81 -18.21
N PHE A 108 0.20 6.53 -17.22
CA PHE A 108 0.99 7.75 -17.41
C PHE A 108 2.47 7.49 -17.78
N GLY A 109 2.91 6.24 -17.87
CA GLY A 109 4.30 5.89 -18.20
C GLY A 109 5.29 6.14 -17.06
N THR A 110 4.83 6.12 -15.81
CA THR A 110 5.66 6.31 -14.61
C THR A 110 5.59 5.11 -13.65
N PRO A 111 5.80 3.87 -14.14
CA PRO A 111 5.66 2.66 -13.32
C PRO A 111 6.64 2.63 -12.13
N GLU A 112 7.80 3.29 -12.23
CA GLU A 112 8.77 3.42 -11.16
C GLU A 112 8.24 4.13 -9.91
N LEU A 113 7.17 4.92 -10.04
CA LEU A 113 6.49 5.56 -8.90
C LEU A 113 5.58 4.59 -8.14
N CYS A 114 5.17 3.46 -8.74
CA CYS A 114 4.24 2.51 -8.11
C CYS A 114 4.75 1.99 -6.77
N ARG A 115 6.06 1.70 -6.66
CA ARG A 115 6.66 1.24 -5.39
C ARG A 115 6.46 2.21 -4.24
N PHE A 116 6.47 3.51 -4.53
CA PHE A 116 6.27 4.56 -3.51
C PHE A 116 4.80 4.70 -3.13
N ALA A 117 3.88 4.55 -4.07
CA ALA A 117 2.46 4.48 -3.80
C ALA A 117 2.11 3.27 -2.91
N CYS A 118 2.83 2.16 -3.08
CA CYS A 118 2.64 0.92 -2.32
C CYS A 118 3.47 0.85 -1.02
N ALA A 119 4.32 1.85 -0.73
CA ALA A 119 5.17 1.84 0.46
C ALA A 119 4.41 2.13 1.76
N GLY A 120 3.23 2.77 1.66
CA GLY A 120 2.44 3.21 2.81
C GLY A 120 2.10 2.09 3.78
N ASP A 121 1.74 0.91 3.28
CA ASP A 121 1.40 -0.26 4.10
C ASP A 121 2.55 -0.65 5.04
N PHE A 122 3.77 -0.76 4.51
CA PHE A 122 4.94 -1.13 5.29
C PHE A 122 5.34 -0.03 6.29
N ILE A 123 5.16 1.23 5.93
CA ILE A 123 5.46 2.35 6.83
C ILE A 123 4.50 2.33 8.01
N ILE A 124 3.19 2.11 7.77
CA ILE A 124 2.19 1.98 8.81
C ILE A 124 2.46 0.73 9.66
N ALA A 125 2.75 -0.41 9.03
CA ALA A 125 3.10 -1.64 9.74
C ALA A 125 4.32 -1.46 10.65
N LYS A 126 5.37 -0.78 10.17
CA LYS A 126 6.56 -0.48 10.98
C LYS A 126 6.23 0.37 12.21
N ARG A 127 5.32 1.34 12.09
CA ARG A 127 4.86 2.17 13.22
C ARG A 127 4.08 1.36 14.25
N ASN A 128 3.35 0.34 13.81
CA ASN A 128 2.48 -0.49 14.64
C ASN A 128 3.06 -1.87 15.00
N ARG A 129 4.36 -2.09 14.79
CA ARG A 129 5.02 -3.40 14.97
C ARG A 129 4.90 -4.00 16.38
N SER A 130 4.61 -3.19 17.39
CA SER A 130 4.34 -3.62 18.76
C SER A 130 2.88 -3.99 19.02
N ARG A 131 2.02 -3.93 18.01
CA ARG A 131 0.58 -4.14 18.09
C ARG A 131 0.11 -5.31 17.22
N TRP A 132 0.65 -5.38 16.01
CA TRP A 132 0.34 -6.41 15.01
C TRP A 132 1.49 -6.57 14.02
N LYS A 133 1.51 -7.71 13.34
CA LYS A 133 2.45 -8.00 12.24
C LYS A 133 1.75 -7.85 10.91
N PHE A 134 2.51 -7.55 9.87
CA PHE A 134 2.03 -7.40 8.50
C PHE A 134 2.91 -8.17 7.53
N SER A 135 2.28 -8.88 6.61
CA SER A 135 2.95 -9.54 5.49
C SER A 135 2.26 -9.18 4.18
N ARG A 136 3.04 -9.06 3.13
CA ARG A 136 2.58 -8.87 1.76
C ARG A 136 3.57 -9.52 0.81
N THR A 137 3.13 -10.51 0.03
CA THR A 137 3.96 -11.23 -0.95
C THR A 137 3.74 -10.74 -2.38
N HIS A 138 2.56 -10.18 -2.67
CA HIS A 138 2.21 -9.62 -3.98
C HIS A 138 1.77 -8.18 -3.87
N SER A 139 2.13 -7.38 -4.86
CA SER A 139 1.77 -5.95 -4.92
C SER A 139 1.53 -5.50 -6.35
N HIS A 140 0.44 -4.76 -6.57
CA HIS A 140 0.20 -4.07 -7.84
C HIS A 140 1.37 -3.18 -8.26
N GLY A 141 2.15 -2.68 -7.30
CA GLY A 141 3.31 -1.84 -7.57
C GLY A 141 4.50 -2.62 -8.15
N THR A 142 4.61 -3.91 -7.91
CA THR A 142 5.73 -4.76 -8.34
C THR A 142 5.36 -5.73 -9.45
N ASP A 143 4.43 -6.65 -9.19
CA ASP A 143 4.04 -7.70 -10.13
C ASP A 143 2.78 -7.39 -10.96
N GLY A 144 1.98 -6.42 -10.52
CA GLY A 144 0.82 -5.93 -11.25
C GLY A 144 -0.43 -6.81 -11.19
N ILE A 145 -0.40 -7.93 -10.48
CA ILE A 145 -1.49 -8.92 -10.45
C ILE A 145 -2.52 -8.55 -9.39
N CYS A 146 -2.07 -8.42 -8.15
CA CYS A 146 -2.91 -8.06 -6.99
C CYS A 146 -2.04 -7.58 -5.83
N CYS A 147 -2.68 -7.06 -4.78
CA CYS A 147 -2.02 -6.92 -3.48
C CYS A 147 -2.67 -7.90 -2.52
N ASN A 148 -1.86 -8.66 -1.79
CA ASN A 148 -2.32 -9.48 -0.69
C ASN A 148 -1.81 -8.88 0.62
N HIS A 149 -2.73 -8.54 1.50
CA HIS A 149 -2.42 -7.93 2.78
C HIS A 149 -2.81 -8.88 3.88
N THR A 150 -1.85 -9.34 4.66
CA THR A 150 -2.12 -10.21 5.81
C THR A 150 -1.69 -9.51 7.08
N TYR A 151 -2.63 -9.33 7.99
CA TYR A 151 -2.43 -8.77 9.32
C TYR A 151 -2.50 -9.91 10.33
N PHE A 152 -1.55 -9.96 11.25
CA PHE A 152 -1.46 -11.00 12.27
C PHE A 152 -1.48 -10.39 13.67
N SER A 153 -2.14 -11.08 14.59
CA SER A 153 -1.92 -10.87 16.03
C SER A 153 -0.44 -11.11 16.38
N LEU A 154 0.07 -10.42 17.40
CA LEU A 154 1.42 -10.68 17.90
C LEU A 154 1.57 -12.09 18.45
N ASP A 155 0.48 -12.67 18.95
CA ASP A 155 0.46 -14.01 19.54
C ASP A 155 0.29 -15.12 18.47
N CYS A 156 0.11 -14.74 17.22
CA CYS A 156 -0.02 -15.69 16.11
C CYS A 156 1.27 -16.49 15.94
N LYS A 157 1.19 -17.81 16.14
CA LYS A 157 2.28 -18.77 15.97
C LYS A 157 2.44 -19.25 14.53
N ARG A 158 1.67 -18.69 13.58
CA ARG A 158 1.82 -19.04 12.17
C ARG A 158 3.26 -18.67 11.77
N GLU A 159 4.09 -19.70 11.60
CA GLU A 159 5.42 -19.52 11.04
C GLU A 159 5.26 -18.79 9.72
N GLU A 160 5.94 -17.65 9.59
CA GLU A 160 6.10 -17.01 8.30
C GLU A 160 6.72 -18.09 7.40
N SER A 161 5.94 -18.63 6.48
CA SER A 161 6.51 -19.35 5.34
C SER A 161 7.27 -18.30 4.54
N VAL A 162 8.51 -18.09 4.98
CA VAL A 162 9.48 -17.20 4.37
C VAL A 162 10.01 -17.89 3.12
N ASP A 163 9.16 -18.00 2.11
CA ASP A 163 9.61 -18.22 0.73
C ASP A 163 9.20 -17.07 -0.19
N GLY A 164 9.04 -15.91 0.37
CA GLY A 164 9.06 -14.67 -0.38
C GLY A 164 10.31 -13.91 0.01
N LYS A 165 11.38 -13.99 -0.79
CA LYS A 165 12.44 -13.00 -0.78
C LYS A 165 11.79 -11.63 -0.80
N ILE A 166 11.61 -11.04 0.39
CA ILE A 166 11.45 -9.62 0.52
C ILE A 166 12.79 -9.08 0.06
N GLU A 167 12.89 -8.73 -1.22
CA GLU A 167 13.90 -7.76 -1.63
C GLU A 167 13.58 -6.49 -0.86
N ARG A 168 14.16 -6.41 0.34
CA ARG A 168 14.39 -5.10 0.93
C ARG A 168 15.06 -4.29 -0.17
N PRO A 169 14.56 -3.11 -0.53
CA PRO A 169 15.41 -2.18 -1.23
C PRO A 169 16.60 -1.99 -0.29
N GLU A 170 17.70 -2.67 -0.59
CA GLU A 170 18.98 -2.39 0.04
C GLU A 170 19.17 -0.89 -0.14
N GLU A 171 19.14 -0.22 0.97
CA GLU A 171 19.68 1.11 1.16
C GLU A 171 21.19 1.01 0.89
N LYS A 172 21.53 0.83 -0.38
CA LYS A 172 22.85 1.16 -0.86
C LYS A 172 22.90 2.67 -0.97
N GLU A 173 23.08 3.29 0.21
CA GLU A 173 23.88 4.51 0.27
C GLU A 173 25.19 4.23 -0.42
N ARG A 174 25.28 4.65 -1.68
CA ARG A 174 26.54 5.05 -2.29
C ARG A 174 26.25 6.10 -3.36
N TYR A 175 26.61 7.34 -2.96
CA TYR A 175 26.97 8.54 -3.74
C TYR A 175 25.97 9.08 -4.78
#